data_e12e6386a23bcaa54e95bdb994bd62fe
#
_entry.id   e12e6386a23bcaa54e95bdb994bd62fe
#
_cell.length_a   1.000
_cell.length_b   1.000
_cell.length_c   1.000
_cell.angle_alpha   90.00
_cell.angle_beta   90.00
_cell.angle_gamma   90.00
#
_symmetry.space_group_name_H-M   'P 1'
#
loop_
_entity.id
_entity.type
_entity.pdbx_description
1 polymer ?
#
loop_
_entity_poly.entity_id
_entity_poly.type
_entity_poly.pdbx_seq_one_letter_code
_entity_poly.pdbx_strand_id
1 'polypeptide(L)'
;MLRLHSSLPNPTSLPRALQTLSGALFQRPPLISAVKRQLRIRTIYESKLLEFDEKRNLAVFWVSCEAGTYIRTLCVHLGLLLGVGGHMQELRRVRSGAMSENDDIVTMHDVLDAQWMYDNTRDGQSISTEAEGYLLTTLIESYLRRAIRPLESLLVGYKRIVVKDSAVNAVCYGAKLMIPGLLRYEADIAVNEEIVLMTTKGIFWNILSMVRQ
;
A
#
# COMPACT_ATOMS: atom_id res chain seq x y z
N MET A 1 15.61 -7.59 -6.52
CA MET A 1 16.87 -8.19 -7.05
C MET A 1 16.55 -9.53 -7.68
N LEU A 2 17.02 -9.73 -8.89
CA LEU A 2 16.91 -10.98 -9.68
C LEU A 2 18.27 -11.67 -9.66
N ARG A 3 18.28 -12.97 -9.42
CA ARG A 3 19.43 -13.84 -9.67
C ARG A 3 19.15 -14.68 -10.90
N LEU A 4 20.04 -14.62 -11.88
CA LEU A 4 20.05 -15.50 -13.04
C LEU A 4 20.80 -16.79 -12.69
N HIS A 5 20.38 -17.93 -13.26
CA HIS A 5 20.97 -19.23 -12.95
C HIS A 5 22.26 -19.48 -13.72
N SER A 6 22.45 -18.80 -14.85
CA SER A 6 23.69 -18.82 -15.62
C SER A 6 23.99 -17.45 -16.24
N SER A 7 25.23 -17.27 -16.70
CA SER A 7 25.66 -16.02 -17.31
C SER A 7 24.91 -15.74 -18.62
N LEU A 8 24.64 -14.45 -18.85
CA LEU A 8 24.03 -14.01 -20.10
C LEU A 8 25.08 -13.94 -21.22
N PRO A 9 24.82 -14.54 -22.39
CA PRO A 9 25.67 -14.37 -23.54
C PRO A 9 25.78 -12.91 -24.01
N ASN A 10 24.71 -12.16 -23.84
CA ASN A 10 24.65 -10.76 -24.20
C ASN A 10 23.93 -9.94 -23.09
N PRO A 11 24.65 -9.09 -22.34
CA PRO A 11 24.07 -8.27 -21.26
C PRO A 11 22.96 -7.32 -21.73
N THR A 12 23.00 -6.86 -22.98
CA THR A 12 21.99 -5.95 -23.55
C THR A 12 20.62 -6.60 -23.74
N SER A 13 20.55 -7.94 -23.67
CA SER A 13 19.27 -8.67 -23.74
C SER A 13 18.39 -8.43 -22.51
N LEU A 14 18.98 -8.17 -21.35
CA LEU A 14 18.27 -8.02 -20.09
C LEU A 14 17.32 -6.79 -20.08
N PRO A 15 17.75 -5.57 -20.44
CA PRO A 15 16.86 -4.42 -20.55
C PRO A 15 15.73 -4.63 -21.56
N ARG A 16 16.02 -5.28 -22.70
CA ARG A 16 15.01 -5.59 -23.72
C ARG A 16 13.97 -6.59 -23.21
N ALA A 17 14.39 -7.64 -22.54
CA ALA A 17 13.49 -8.62 -21.95
C ALA A 17 12.62 -7.98 -20.85
N LEU A 18 13.18 -7.09 -20.04
CA LEU A 18 12.45 -6.34 -19.03
C LEU A 18 11.38 -5.43 -19.65
N GLN A 19 11.71 -4.76 -20.76
CA GLN A 19 10.80 -3.91 -21.51
C GLN A 19 9.65 -4.71 -22.16
N THR A 20 9.93 -5.92 -22.65
CA THR A 20 8.93 -6.84 -23.20
C THR A 20 7.90 -7.27 -22.16
N LEU A 21 8.27 -7.30 -20.88
CA LEU A 21 7.38 -7.63 -19.76
C LEU A 21 6.64 -6.40 -19.21
N SER A 22 6.69 -5.25 -19.86
CA SER A 22 5.85 -4.09 -19.52
C SER A 22 4.47 -4.22 -20.16
N GLY A 23 3.45 -3.66 -19.51
CA GLY A 23 2.06 -3.76 -19.92
C GLY A 23 1.31 -4.90 -19.22
N ALA A 24 0.26 -5.40 -19.86
CA ALA A 24 -0.60 -6.45 -19.31
C ALA A 24 0.06 -7.83 -19.42
N LEU A 25 0.23 -8.52 -18.32
CA LEU A 25 0.84 -9.83 -18.21
C LEU A 25 -0.11 -10.85 -17.60
N PHE A 26 -0.06 -12.07 -18.11
CA PHE A 26 -0.67 -13.21 -17.45
C PHE A 26 0.26 -13.73 -16.35
N GLN A 27 -0.21 -13.67 -15.12
CA GLN A 27 0.52 -14.21 -13.97
C GLN A 27 -0.31 -15.25 -13.24
N ARG A 28 0.37 -16.32 -12.85
CA ARG A 28 -0.17 -17.29 -11.89
C ARG A 28 0.55 -17.11 -10.56
N PRO A 29 -0.16 -17.02 -9.42
CA PRO A 29 0.48 -16.95 -8.12
C PRO A 29 1.51 -18.05 -7.93
N PRO A 30 2.60 -17.82 -7.19
CA PRO A 30 3.58 -18.85 -6.88
C PRO A 30 2.95 -20.02 -6.14
N LEU A 31 3.63 -21.19 -6.11
CA LEU A 31 3.11 -22.40 -5.43
C LEU A 31 2.79 -22.15 -3.96
N ILE A 32 3.68 -21.44 -3.28
CA ILE A 32 3.48 -21.03 -1.88
C ILE A 32 2.88 -19.63 -1.87
N SER A 33 1.55 -19.57 -1.78
CA SER A 33 0.79 -18.33 -1.65
C SER A 33 -0.52 -18.58 -0.93
N ALA A 34 -1.02 -17.58 -0.19
CA ALA A 34 -2.29 -17.64 0.56
C ALA A 34 -3.55 -17.50 -0.33
N VAL A 35 -3.39 -17.33 -1.65
CA VAL A 35 -4.50 -17.07 -2.57
C VAL A 35 -4.71 -18.23 -3.54
N LYS A 36 -5.96 -18.39 -4.06
CA LYS A 36 -6.25 -19.36 -5.12
C LYS A 36 -5.33 -19.16 -6.31
N ARG A 37 -4.72 -20.25 -6.79
CA ARG A 37 -3.73 -20.25 -7.86
C ARG A 37 -4.41 -20.23 -9.24
N GLN A 38 -5.12 -19.13 -9.49
CA GLN A 38 -5.77 -18.87 -10.79
C GLN A 38 -4.91 -17.94 -11.64
N LEU A 39 -4.99 -18.11 -12.96
CA LEU A 39 -4.37 -17.18 -13.90
C LEU A 39 -5.07 -15.80 -13.78
N ARG A 40 -4.27 -14.75 -13.65
CA ARG A 40 -4.75 -13.37 -13.51
C ARG A 40 -4.00 -12.47 -14.44
N ILE A 41 -4.66 -11.45 -14.97
CA ILE A 41 -3.98 -10.37 -15.69
C ILE A 41 -3.50 -9.37 -14.65
N ARG A 42 -2.25 -8.92 -14.80
CA ARG A 42 -1.63 -7.86 -13.98
C ARG A 42 -0.82 -6.95 -14.88
N THR A 43 -0.85 -5.67 -14.57
CA THR A 43 -0.22 -4.63 -15.38
C THR A 43 1.10 -4.18 -14.74
N ILE A 44 2.16 -4.20 -15.53
CA ILE A 44 3.41 -3.52 -15.23
C ILE A 44 3.36 -2.16 -15.91
N TYR A 45 3.32 -1.08 -15.14
CA TYR A 45 3.24 0.28 -15.67
C TYR A 45 4.58 0.75 -16.19
N GLU A 46 5.64 0.48 -15.43
CA GLU A 46 6.99 0.90 -15.78
C GLU A 46 8.01 -0.06 -15.16
N SER A 47 9.11 -0.28 -15.87
CA SER A 47 10.24 -1.06 -15.37
C SER A 47 11.55 -0.44 -15.83
N LYS A 48 12.54 -0.39 -14.91
CA LYS A 48 13.88 0.16 -15.18
C LYS A 48 14.95 -0.77 -14.61
N LEU A 49 15.91 -1.15 -15.45
CA LEU A 49 17.13 -1.79 -14.95
C LEU A 49 17.99 -0.73 -14.27
N LEU A 50 18.37 -0.95 -13.03
CA LEU A 50 19.23 -0.05 -12.26
C LEU A 50 20.69 -0.50 -12.35
N GLU A 51 20.96 -1.79 -12.14
CA GLU A 51 22.30 -2.34 -12.10
C GLU A 51 22.31 -3.81 -12.54
N PHE A 52 23.38 -4.25 -13.19
CA PHE A 52 23.62 -5.65 -13.49
C PHE A 52 25.08 -6.03 -13.21
N ASP A 53 25.27 -6.94 -12.26
CA ASP A 53 26.57 -7.54 -11.95
C ASP A 53 26.70 -8.86 -12.72
N GLU A 54 27.44 -8.83 -13.82
CA GLU A 54 27.67 -10.00 -14.67
C GLU A 54 28.43 -11.13 -13.97
N LYS A 55 29.36 -10.78 -13.05
CA LYS A 55 30.17 -11.79 -12.35
C LYS A 55 29.34 -12.63 -11.38
N ARG A 56 28.33 -12.00 -10.77
CA ARG A 56 27.45 -12.63 -9.79
C ARG A 56 26.11 -13.06 -10.40
N ASN A 57 25.84 -12.72 -11.64
CA ASN A 57 24.55 -12.92 -12.33
C ASN A 57 23.38 -12.29 -11.55
N LEU A 58 23.59 -11.09 -10.98
CA LEU A 58 22.62 -10.36 -10.19
C LEU A 58 22.19 -9.10 -10.91
N ALA A 59 20.88 -8.90 -11.01
CA ALA A 59 20.30 -7.69 -11.55
C ALA A 59 19.40 -6.99 -10.52
N VAL A 60 19.55 -5.69 -10.40
CA VAL A 60 18.66 -4.83 -9.64
C VAL A 60 17.81 -4.03 -10.61
N PHE A 61 16.52 -4.13 -10.50
CA PHE A 61 15.59 -3.37 -11.31
C PHE A 61 14.44 -2.84 -10.47
N TRP A 62 13.92 -1.70 -10.88
CA TRP A 62 12.76 -1.06 -10.29
C TRP A 62 11.53 -1.32 -11.14
N VAL A 63 10.38 -1.52 -10.49
CA VAL A 63 9.10 -1.80 -11.17
C VAL A 63 7.99 -1.03 -10.50
N SER A 64 7.18 -0.34 -11.31
CA SER A 64 5.85 0.16 -10.96
C SER A 64 4.80 -0.76 -11.55
N CYS A 65 3.90 -1.29 -10.71
CA CYS A 65 2.95 -2.32 -11.13
C CYS A 65 1.63 -2.23 -10.36
N GLU A 66 0.62 -2.85 -10.93
CA GLU A 66 -0.69 -3.02 -10.32
C GLU A 66 -0.61 -3.80 -8.99
N ALA A 67 -1.48 -3.46 -8.04
CA ALA A 67 -1.59 -4.18 -6.78
C ALA A 67 -1.91 -5.67 -7.00
N GLY A 68 -1.26 -6.53 -6.22
CA GLY A 68 -1.38 -7.99 -6.37
C GLY A 68 -0.52 -8.59 -7.49
N THR A 69 0.39 -7.81 -8.09
CA THR A 69 1.41 -8.32 -9.00
C THR A 69 2.49 -9.08 -8.23
N TYR A 70 2.84 -10.27 -8.69
CA TYR A 70 3.89 -11.10 -8.09
C TYR A 70 5.24 -10.87 -8.76
N ILE A 71 6.10 -10.11 -8.10
CA ILE A 71 7.48 -9.86 -8.59
C ILE A 71 8.30 -11.16 -8.62
N ARG A 72 8.00 -12.12 -7.74
CA ARG A 72 8.59 -13.46 -7.80
C ARG A 72 8.31 -14.15 -9.14
N THR A 73 7.07 -14.11 -9.61
CA THR A 73 6.69 -14.67 -10.91
C THR A 73 7.29 -13.86 -12.05
N LEU A 74 7.37 -12.54 -11.95
CA LEU A 74 8.00 -11.68 -12.95
C LEU A 74 9.48 -12.03 -13.12
N CYS A 75 10.23 -12.28 -12.04
CA CYS A 75 11.63 -12.70 -12.10
C CYS A 75 11.80 -14.06 -12.81
N VAL A 76 10.89 -14.99 -12.57
CA VAL A 76 10.89 -16.30 -13.30
C VAL A 76 10.61 -16.09 -14.78
N HIS A 77 9.61 -15.30 -15.15
CA HIS A 77 9.30 -14.99 -16.55
C HIS A 77 10.49 -14.33 -17.25
N LEU A 78 11.15 -13.38 -16.57
CA LEU A 78 12.34 -12.72 -17.12
C LEU A 78 13.48 -13.72 -17.36
N GLY A 79 13.74 -14.61 -16.41
CA GLY A 79 14.74 -15.67 -16.57
C GLY A 79 14.43 -16.64 -17.72
N LEU A 80 13.15 -16.97 -17.92
CA LEU A 80 12.68 -17.81 -19.03
C LEU A 80 12.85 -17.12 -20.39
N LEU A 81 12.50 -15.82 -20.49
CA LEU A 81 12.68 -15.04 -21.72
C LEU A 81 14.16 -14.91 -22.11
N LEU A 82 15.03 -14.83 -21.13
CA LEU A 82 16.48 -14.78 -21.34
C LEU A 82 17.10 -16.15 -21.65
N GLY A 83 16.34 -17.24 -21.51
CA GLY A 83 16.79 -18.61 -21.75
C GLY A 83 17.76 -19.17 -20.70
N VAL A 84 18.06 -18.43 -19.64
CA VAL A 84 19.04 -18.81 -18.60
C VAL A 84 18.40 -19.21 -17.27
N GLY A 85 17.08 -18.99 -17.13
CA GLY A 85 16.39 -19.16 -15.88
C GLY A 85 16.72 -18.05 -14.86
N GLY A 86 15.86 -17.90 -13.87
CA GLY A 86 16.08 -16.88 -12.85
C GLY A 86 15.05 -16.93 -11.74
N HIS A 87 15.40 -16.36 -10.59
CA HIS A 87 14.50 -16.25 -9.44
C HIS A 87 14.70 -14.92 -8.72
N MET A 88 13.70 -14.54 -7.97
CA MET A 88 13.77 -13.37 -7.10
C MET A 88 14.67 -13.68 -5.89
N GLN A 89 15.79 -12.97 -5.79
CA GLN A 89 16.72 -13.10 -4.68
C GLN A 89 16.26 -12.25 -3.48
N GLU A 90 15.83 -11.02 -3.74
CA GLU A 90 15.42 -10.07 -2.73
C GLU A 90 14.37 -9.12 -3.29
N LEU A 91 13.48 -8.63 -2.43
CA LEU A 91 12.45 -7.66 -2.76
C LEU A 91 12.40 -6.56 -1.70
N ARG A 92 12.42 -5.31 -2.15
CA ARG A 92 12.12 -4.14 -1.34
C ARG A 92 10.92 -3.41 -1.94
N ARG A 93 9.89 -3.19 -1.14
CA ARG A 93 8.76 -2.36 -1.53
C ARG A 93 9.04 -0.94 -1.06
N VAL A 94 9.14 -0.01 -2.00
CA VAL A 94 9.46 1.41 -1.73
C VAL A 94 8.22 2.29 -1.68
N ARG A 95 7.09 1.82 -2.24
CA ARG A 95 5.82 2.54 -2.22
C ARG A 95 4.63 1.57 -2.29
N SER A 96 3.53 1.93 -1.64
CA SER A 96 2.25 1.24 -1.72
C SER A 96 1.11 2.26 -1.65
N GLY A 97 0.44 2.50 -2.79
CA GLY A 97 -0.56 3.57 -2.91
C GLY A 97 0.03 4.96 -2.60
N ALA A 98 -0.59 5.67 -1.68
CA ALA A 98 -0.15 7.00 -1.24
C ALA A 98 1.09 6.97 -0.34
N MET A 99 1.40 5.82 0.30
CA MET A 99 2.49 5.69 1.28
C MET A 99 3.79 5.27 0.62
N SER A 100 4.89 5.92 1.00
CA SER A 100 6.25 5.62 0.58
C SER A 100 7.15 5.25 1.76
N GLU A 101 8.35 4.77 1.50
CA GLU A 101 9.33 4.46 2.55
C GLU A 101 9.87 5.70 3.28
N ASN A 102 9.56 6.91 2.77
CA ASN A 102 9.92 8.18 3.40
C ASN A 102 8.83 8.69 4.35
N ASP A 103 7.68 8.00 4.44
CA ASP A 103 6.53 8.40 5.24
C ASP A 103 6.56 7.71 6.62
N ASP A 104 7.45 8.17 7.50
CA ASP A 104 7.52 7.76 8.92
C ASP A 104 7.37 6.25 9.15
N ILE A 105 8.27 5.44 8.60
CA ILE A 105 8.29 4.00 8.84
C ILE A 105 8.62 3.75 10.31
N VAL A 106 7.81 2.93 10.97
CA VAL A 106 8.03 2.47 12.33
C VAL A 106 8.34 0.97 12.36
N THR A 107 9.08 0.55 13.36
CA THR A 107 9.36 -0.86 13.63
C THR A 107 8.30 -1.47 14.55
N MET A 108 8.25 -2.79 14.63
CA MET A 108 7.40 -3.45 15.62
C MET A 108 7.85 -3.16 17.05
N HIS A 109 9.13 -2.83 17.27
CA HIS A 109 9.63 -2.40 18.59
C HIS A 109 9.03 -1.05 18.98
N ASP A 110 8.98 -0.09 18.06
CA ASP A 110 8.32 1.23 18.33
C ASP A 110 6.86 1.06 18.75
N VAL A 111 6.14 0.11 18.13
CA VAL A 111 4.74 -0.19 18.49
C VAL A 111 4.66 -0.82 19.87
N LEU A 112 5.53 -1.78 20.20
CA LEU A 112 5.56 -2.42 21.50
C LEU A 112 5.93 -1.42 22.60
N ASP A 113 6.93 -0.59 22.39
CA ASP A 113 7.37 0.42 23.33
C ASP A 113 6.26 1.47 23.58
N ALA A 114 5.58 1.91 22.52
CA ALA A 114 4.47 2.84 22.63
C ALA A 114 3.30 2.22 23.43
N GLN A 115 2.98 0.95 23.19
CA GLN A 115 1.93 0.24 23.93
C GLN A 115 2.32 0.03 25.40
N TRP A 116 3.56 -0.39 25.65
CA TRP A 116 4.06 -0.59 27.00
C TRP A 116 4.02 0.70 27.82
N MET A 117 4.46 1.82 27.24
CA MET A 117 4.38 3.14 27.89
C MET A 117 2.93 3.52 28.19
N TYR A 118 2.01 3.30 27.25
CA TYR A 118 0.60 3.60 27.44
C TYR A 118 -0.01 2.78 28.60
N ASP A 119 0.23 1.48 28.64
CA ASP A 119 -0.34 0.57 29.65
C ASP A 119 0.23 0.86 31.04
N ASN A 120 1.57 1.01 31.15
CA ASN A 120 2.24 1.20 32.45
C ASN A 120 2.06 2.60 33.05
N THR A 121 1.71 3.60 32.25
CA THR A 121 1.45 4.95 32.78
C THR A 121 0.00 5.09 33.26
N ARG A 122 -0.92 4.28 32.74
CA ARG A 122 -2.33 4.30 33.11
C ARG A 122 -2.59 3.63 34.46
N ASP A 123 -1.72 2.69 34.90
CA ASP A 123 -1.88 1.92 36.14
C ASP A 123 -1.31 2.59 37.40
N GLY A 124 -1.27 3.94 37.45
CA GLY A 124 -1.26 4.66 38.70
C GLY A 124 0.00 4.58 39.54
N GLN A 125 1.18 4.79 38.98
CA GLN A 125 2.28 5.30 39.80
C GLN A 125 2.07 6.79 40.06
N SER A 126 2.03 7.14 41.34
CA SER A 126 1.82 8.48 41.93
C SER A 126 2.62 9.55 41.18
N ILE A 127 1.95 10.24 40.27
CA ILE A 127 2.45 11.47 39.68
C ILE A 127 2.20 12.52 40.72
N SER A 128 3.25 13.19 41.16
CA SER A 128 3.26 14.08 42.31
C SER A 128 2.49 15.40 42.10
N THR A 129 2.06 15.70 40.87
CA THR A 129 1.23 16.86 40.54
C THR A 129 0.30 16.59 39.35
N GLU A 130 -0.92 17.13 39.36
CA GLU A 130 -1.88 17.00 38.24
C GLU A 130 -1.33 17.52 36.91
N ALA A 131 -0.50 18.58 36.96
CA ALA A 131 0.13 19.18 35.77
C ALA A 131 1.17 18.24 35.10
N GLU A 132 1.99 17.55 35.91
CA GLU A 132 2.98 16.57 35.40
C GLU A 132 2.28 15.32 34.81
N GLY A 133 1.19 14.89 35.42
CA GLY A 133 0.34 13.84 34.95
C GLY A 133 -0.25 14.11 33.58
N TYR A 134 -0.80 15.30 33.40
CA TYR A 134 -1.37 15.74 32.14
C TYR A 134 -0.30 15.81 31.01
N LEU A 135 0.87 16.38 31.32
CA LEU A 135 1.99 16.48 30.38
C LEU A 135 2.49 15.10 29.95
N LEU A 136 2.67 14.20 30.89
CA LEU A 136 3.14 12.83 30.62
C LEU A 136 2.13 12.04 29.78
N THR A 137 0.84 12.10 30.10
CA THR A 137 -0.24 11.46 29.32
C THR A 137 -0.28 12.01 27.91
N THR A 138 -0.12 13.32 27.72
CA THR A 138 -0.09 13.94 26.38
C THR A 138 1.12 13.48 25.57
N LEU A 139 2.31 13.35 26.20
CA LEU A 139 3.51 12.85 25.54
C LEU A 139 3.36 11.39 25.10
N ILE A 140 2.80 10.55 25.96
CA ILE A 140 2.57 9.12 25.68
C ILE A 140 1.55 8.92 24.55
N GLU A 141 0.44 9.67 24.59
CA GLU A 141 -0.53 9.65 23.51
C GLU A 141 0.09 10.13 22.18
N SER A 142 0.94 11.15 22.22
CA SER A 142 1.61 11.65 21.03
C SER A 142 2.56 10.61 20.42
N TYR A 143 3.27 9.87 21.27
CA TYR A 143 4.15 8.78 20.82
C TYR A 143 3.35 7.62 20.22
N LEU A 144 2.27 7.19 20.88
CA LEU A 144 1.38 6.15 20.36
C LEU A 144 0.76 6.57 19.02
N ARG A 145 0.30 7.81 18.89
CA ARG A 145 -0.27 8.37 17.65
C ARG A 145 0.76 8.52 16.52
N ARG A 146 2.02 8.69 16.85
CA ARG A 146 3.11 8.68 15.87
C ARG A 146 3.37 7.27 15.35
N ALA A 147 3.38 6.26 16.23
CA ALA A 147 3.63 4.88 15.87
C ALA A 147 2.40 4.23 15.17
N ILE A 148 1.19 4.52 15.66
CA ILE A 148 -0.06 3.94 15.15
C ILE A 148 -0.96 5.08 14.67
N ARG A 149 -1.16 5.15 13.35
CA ARG A 149 -2.03 6.15 12.72
C ARG A 149 -3.40 5.56 12.41
N PRO A 150 -4.49 6.32 12.57
CA PRO A 150 -5.81 5.88 12.14
C PRO A 150 -5.89 5.79 10.62
N LEU A 151 -6.82 4.95 10.13
CA LEU A 151 -7.03 4.74 8.69
C LEU A 151 -7.33 6.06 7.96
N GLU A 152 -7.98 6.97 8.62
CA GLU A 152 -8.36 8.30 8.11
C GLU A 152 -7.15 9.12 7.64
N SER A 153 -5.96 8.88 8.19
CA SER A 153 -4.74 9.52 7.74
C SER A 153 -4.39 9.23 6.28
N LEU A 154 -4.84 8.09 5.74
CA LEU A 154 -4.68 7.72 4.33
C LEU A 154 -5.69 8.42 3.42
N LEU A 155 -6.77 8.95 3.98
CA LEU A 155 -7.92 9.49 3.26
C LEU A 155 -7.89 11.02 3.12
N VAL A 156 -6.87 11.67 3.68
CA VAL A 156 -6.77 13.16 3.73
C VAL A 156 -6.68 13.78 2.33
N GLY A 157 -6.05 13.09 1.38
CA GLY A 157 -5.86 13.58 0.01
C GLY A 157 -7.05 13.39 -0.93
N TYR A 158 -8.10 12.69 -0.51
CA TYR A 158 -9.28 12.43 -1.34
C TYR A 158 -10.34 13.51 -1.18
N LYS A 159 -11.07 13.83 -2.25
CA LYS A 159 -12.25 14.68 -2.19
C LYS A 159 -13.36 14.03 -1.36
N ARG A 160 -14.19 14.84 -0.74
CA ARG A 160 -15.13 14.41 0.28
C ARG A 160 -16.57 14.66 -0.11
N ILE A 161 -17.42 13.70 0.24
CA ILE A 161 -18.88 13.84 0.18
C ILE A 161 -19.43 13.55 1.58
N VAL A 162 -20.22 14.49 2.10
CA VAL A 162 -20.96 14.33 3.36
C VAL A 162 -22.34 13.77 3.06
N VAL A 163 -22.67 12.68 3.72
CA VAL A 163 -23.96 11.99 3.56
C VAL A 163 -24.82 12.13 4.80
N LYS A 164 -26.15 12.05 4.61
CA LYS A 164 -27.11 12.01 5.73
C LYS A 164 -26.95 10.75 6.54
N ASP A 165 -27.10 10.86 7.86
CA ASP A 165 -26.98 9.71 8.76
C ASP A 165 -27.97 8.59 8.42
N SER A 166 -29.15 8.92 7.89
CA SER A 166 -30.12 7.93 7.41
C SER A 166 -29.66 7.11 6.21
N ALA A 167 -28.74 7.63 5.40
CA ALA A 167 -28.19 6.93 4.23
C ALA A 167 -26.98 6.06 4.58
N VAL A 168 -26.30 6.32 5.71
CA VAL A 168 -25.06 5.65 6.11
C VAL A 168 -25.22 4.14 6.11
N ASN A 169 -26.23 3.63 6.80
CA ASN A 169 -26.45 2.20 6.98
C ASN A 169 -26.67 1.48 5.63
N ALA A 170 -27.50 2.07 4.76
CA ALA A 170 -27.79 1.48 3.44
C ALA A 170 -26.51 1.39 2.58
N VAL A 171 -25.70 2.44 2.57
CA VAL A 171 -24.45 2.46 1.78
C VAL A 171 -23.40 1.52 2.37
N CYS A 172 -23.32 1.34 3.70
CA CYS A 172 -22.47 0.33 4.35
C CYS A 172 -22.80 -1.09 3.91
N TYR A 173 -24.06 -1.37 3.63
CA TYR A 173 -24.52 -2.66 3.08
C TYR A 173 -24.43 -2.76 1.56
N GLY A 174 -23.76 -1.81 0.90
CA GLY A 174 -23.50 -1.85 -0.53
C GLY A 174 -24.60 -1.21 -1.39
N ALA A 175 -25.56 -0.49 -0.81
CA ALA A 175 -26.53 0.26 -1.58
C ALA A 175 -25.86 1.47 -2.26
N LYS A 176 -26.38 1.83 -3.44
CA LYS A 176 -25.92 3.02 -4.16
C LYS A 176 -26.32 4.28 -3.41
N LEU A 177 -25.40 5.25 -3.35
CA LEU A 177 -25.71 6.57 -2.79
C LEU A 177 -26.66 7.31 -3.75
N MET A 178 -27.85 7.61 -3.27
CA MET A 178 -28.87 8.37 -4.01
C MET A 178 -28.79 9.86 -3.65
N ILE A 179 -29.15 10.74 -4.59
CA ILE A 179 -29.14 12.20 -4.41
C ILE A 179 -29.81 12.67 -3.10
N PRO A 180 -30.98 12.13 -2.68
CA PRO A 180 -31.59 12.52 -1.41
C PRO A 180 -30.75 12.21 -0.16
N GLY A 181 -29.78 11.29 -0.26
CA GLY A 181 -28.83 10.96 0.80
C GLY A 181 -27.61 11.89 0.88
N LEU A 182 -27.43 12.72 -0.13
CA LEU A 182 -26.33 13.68 -0.22
C LEU A 182 -26.64 14.93 0.62
N LEU A 183 -25.65 15.42 1.40
CA LEU A 183 -25.73 16.67 2.13
C LEU A 183 -24.80 17.75 1.56
N ARG A 184 -23.55 17.42 1.41
CA ARG A 184 -22.49 18.33 0.89
C ARG A 184 -21.49 17.54 0.06
N TYR A 185 -20.83 18.20 -0.85
CA TYR A 185 -19.76 17.64 -1.66
C TYR A 185 -18.73 18.73 -1.97
N GLU A 186 -17.50 18.32 -2.22
CA GLU A 186 -16.44 19.19 -2.72
C GLU A 186 -16.65 19.48 -4.21
N ALA A 187 -16.20 20.64 -4.66
CA ALA A 187 -16.30 21.03 -6.07
C ALA A 187 -15.42 20.14 -6.98
N ASP A 188 -15.75 20.14 -8.26
CA ASP A 188 -14.94 19.51 -9.32
C ASP A 188 -14.67 18.00 -9.17
N ILE A 189 -15.63 17.26 -8.59
CA ILE A 189 -15.55 15.80 -8.55
C ILE A 189 -15.79 15.25 -9.97
N ALA A 190 -14.79 14.56 -10.51
CA ALA A 190 -14.88 13.96 -11.84
C ALA A 190 -15.57 12.59 -11.81
N VAL A 191 -16.02 12.14 -12.99
CA VAL A 191 -16.57 10.79 -13.17
C VAL A 191 -15.44 9.77 -13.03
N ASN A 192 -15.67 8.70 -12.29
CA ASN A 192 -14.71 7.67 -11.89
C ASN A 192 -13.57 8.14 -10.94
N GLU A 193 -13.70 9.34 -10.38
CA GLU A 193 -12.80 9.78 -9.32
C GLU A 193 -13.11 9.03 -8.01
N GLU A 194 -12.05 8.63 -7.31
CA GLU A 194 -12.17 8.05 -5.97
C GLU A 194 -12.45 9.17 -4.96
N ILE A 195 -13.48 8.99 -4.18
CA ILE A 195 -13.93 9.95 -3.17
C ILE A 195 -14.15 9.28 -1.83
N VAL A 196 -14.11 10.06 -0.78
CA VAL A 196 -14.36 9.60 0.59
C VAL A 196 -15.74 10.05 1.05
N LEU A 197 -16.50 9.10 1.56
CA LEU A 197 -17.79 9.39 2.20
C LEU A 197 -17.60 9.66 3.68
N MET A 198 -18.16 10.76 4.15
CA MET A 198 -18.16 11.20 5.55
C MET A 198 -19.57 11.25 6.11
N THR A 199 -19.70 10.96 7.39
CA THR A 199 -20.93 11.24 8.15
C THR A 199 -20.96 12.68 8.62
N THR A 200 -22.11 13.15 9.10
CA THR A 200 -22.24 14.47 9.76
C THR A 200 -21.39 14.61 11.01
N LYS A 201 -20.98 13.49 11.63
CA LYS A 201 -20.12 13.43 12.82
C LYS A 201 -18.63 13.47 12.48
N GLY A 202 -18.25 13.65 11.21
CA GLY A 202 -16.85 13.67 10.78
C GLY A 202 -16.18 12.30 10.72
N ILE A 203 -16.94 11.21 10.78
CA ILE A 203 -16.41 9.85 10.69
C ILE A 203 -16.29 9.47 9.20
N PHE A 204 -15.10 9.09 8.77
CA PHE A 204 -14.83 8.50 7.45
C PHE A 204 -15.19 7.02 7.47
N TRP A 205 -15.89 6.52 6.46
CA TRP A 205 -16.34 5.13 6.51
C TRP A 205 -16.37 4.38 5.17
N ASN A 206 -16.16 5.06 4.06
CA ASN A 206 -16.08 4.37 2.76
C ASN A 206 -15.30 5.18 1.73
N ILE A 207 -14.60 4.47 0.83
CA ILE A 207 -14.05 5.01 -0.41
C ILE A 207 -14.96 4.54 -1.54
N LEU A 208 -15.50 5.46 -2.29
CA LEU A 208 -16.37 5.17 -3.41
C LEU A 208 -15.78 5.74 -4.70
N SER A 209 -15.81 4.96 -5.77
CA SER A 209 -15.54 5.46 -7.11
C SER A 209 -16.84 5.98 -7.71
N MET A 210 -16.87 7.25 -8.14
CA MET A 210 -18.04 7.86 -8.78
C MET A 210 -18.19 7.34 -10.20
N VAL A 211 -18.98 6.29 -10.36
CA VAL A 211 -19.36 5.77 -11.69
C VAL A 211 -20.58 6.54 -12.20
N ARG A 212 -20.50 7.04 -13.43
CA ARG A 212 -21.66 7.61 -14.12
C ARG A 212 -22.73 6.53 -14.32
N GLN A 213 -23.92 6.75 -13.80
CA GLN A 213 -25.12 5.99 -14.18
C GLN A 213 -25.86 6.67 -15.30
#